data_a6e6ab37fd5ddc17b263008eca919ddd
#
_entry.id   a6e6ab37fd5ddc17b263008eca919ddd
#
_cell.length_a   1.000
_cell.length_b   1.000
_cell.length_c   1.000
_cell.angle_alpha   90.00
_cell.angle_beta   90.00
_cell.angle_gamma   90.00
#
_symmetry.space_group_name_H-M   'P 1'
#
loop_
_entity.id
_entity.type
_entity.pdbx_description
1 polymer ?
#
loop_
_entity_poly.entity_id
_entity_poly.type
_entity_poly.pdbx_seq_one_letter_code
_entity_poly.pdbx_strand_id
1 'polypeptide(L)'
;MEYVRLGQSGLKVSRIILGCMSFGSREWMNWLTEEEEALELIHHAYQSGINTWDTADVYSNGQSEEIVGKALKKYNIPRERVVIMSKVFFAVGDDNAPTFSATNDGEFVNRLGLSRKHIIDAVEASVKRLGTYIDVLQIHRLDHETPKEEIMRALNDVVERGWVRYIGASSMAAWQFQQLQHVAEKHGWHQFISMQNLYNLLYLSLIHI
;
A
#
# COMPACT_ATOMS: atom_id res chain seq x y z
N MET A 1 -13.25 1.06 -19.77
CA MET A 1 -12.14 1.55 -18.90
C MET A 1 -10.88 1.70 -19.73
N GLU A 2 -10.12 2.79 -19.53
CA GLU A 2 -8.81 2.98 -20.14
C GLU A 2 -7.71 2.47 -19.19
N TYR A 3 -6.66 1.86 -19.76
CA TYR A 3 -5.51 1.35 -18.99
C TYR A 3 -4.24 2.08 -19.44
N VAL A 4 -3.47 2.55 -18.47
CA VAL A 4 -2.23 3.30 -18.67
C VAL A 4 -1.06 2.64 -17.98
N ARG A 5 0.16 2.89 -18.43
CA ARG A 5 1.36 2.43 -17.73
C ARG A 5 1.53 3.20 -16.42
N LEU A 6 1.90 2.49 -15.35
CA LEU A 6 2.25 3.09 -14.08
C LEU A 6 3.71 3.56 -14.14
N GLY A 7 3.91 4.87 -14.22
CA GLY A 7 5.23 5.46 -14.42
C GLY A 7 5.89 4.96 -15.71
N GLN A 8 7.14 4.59 -15.61
CA GLN A 8 7.92 4.01 -16.73
C GLN A 8 7.98 2.48 -16.70
N SER A 9 7.23 1.84 -15.81
CA SER A 9 7.17 0.39 -15.71
C SER A 9 6.35 -0.23 -16.84
N GLY A 10 6.44 -1.54 -17.00
CA GLY A 10 5.56 -2.31 -17.90
C GLY A 10 4.16 -2.54 -17.34
N LEU A 11 3.92 -2.26 -16.05
CA LEU A 11 2.65 -2.50 -15.38
C LEU A 11 1.56 -1.57 -15.91
N LYS A 12 0.43 -2.14 -16.31
CA LYS A 12 -0.76 -1.39 -16.72
C LYS A 12 -1.81 -1.39 -15.63
N VAL A 13 -2.29 -0.21 -15.29
CA VAL A 13 -3.32 0.04 -14.28
C VAL A 13 -4.54 0.67 -14.92
N SER A 14 -5.72 0.45 -14.37
CA SER A 14 -6.90 1.22 -14.75
C SER A 14 -6.70 2.69 -14.38
N ARG A 15 -7.13 3.58 -15.26
CA ARG A 15 -6.96 5.04 -15.07
C ARG A 15 -7.71 5.57 -13.85
N ILE A 16 -8.78 4.87 -13.45
CA ILE A 16 -9.48 5.05 -12.19
C ILE A 16 -9.08 3.88 -11.30
N ILE A 17 -8.65 4.17 -10.06
CA ILE A 17 -8.21 3.19 -9.07
C ILE A 17 -9.25 3.16 -7.95
N LEU A 18 -9.66 1.97 -7.53
CA LEU A 18 -10.57 1.80 -6.39
C LEU A 18 -9.79 1.99 -5.08
N GLY A 19 -10.12 3.05 -4.33
CA GLY A 19 -9.62 3.23 -2.97
C GLY A 19 -10.38 2.35 -1.99
N CYS A 20 -9.67 1.50 -1.25
CA CYS A 20 -10.23 0.57 -0.29
C CYS A 20 -10.09 1.03 1.17
N MET A 21 -9.64 2.27 1.41
CA MET A 21 -9.53 2.83 2.77
C MET A 21 -10.89 2.87 3.49
N SER A 22 -11.98 3.00 2.74
CA SER A 22 -13.35 3.03 3.29
C SER A 22 -13.93 1.65 3.58
N PHE A 23 -13.19 0.56 3.44
CA PHE A 23 -13.66 -0.79 3.71
C PHE A 23 -13.09 -1.33 5.03
N GLY A 24 -13.96 -1.82 5.91
CA GLY A 24 -13.57 -2.37 7.21
C GLY A 24 -14.64 -2.25 8.27
N SER A 25 -14.24 -2.16 9.53
CA SER A 25 -15.14 -2.06 10.68
C SER A 25 -15.53 -0.63 11.02
N ARG A 26 -16.81 -0.40 11.28
CA ARG A 26 -17.32 0.88 11.82
C ARG A 26 -16.82 1.20 13.22
N GLU A 27 -16.30 0.22 13.94
CA GLU A 27 -15.63 0.44 15.23
C GLU A 27 -14.29 1.17 15.04
N TRP A 28 -13.59 0.92 13.92
CA TRP A 28 -12.36 1.64 13.59
C TRP A 28 -12.66 3.09 13.18
N MET A 29 -13.65 3.29 12.29
CA MET A 29 -14.16 4.61 11.89
C MET A 29 -15.62 4.48 11.46
N ASN A 30 -16.50 5.28 12.02
CA ASN A 30 -17.96 5.18 11.85
C ASN A 30 -18.49 5.36 10.41
N TRP A 31 -17.68 5.91 9.52
CA TRP A 31 -18.00 6.13 8.10
C TRP A 31 -17.58 4.97 7.19
N LEU A 32 -16.99 3.91 7.73
CA LEU A 32 -16.56 2.76 6.92
C LEU A 32 -17.76 1.94 6.43
N THR A 33 -17.55 1.35 5.28
CA THR A 33 -18.42 0.33 4.68
C THR A 33 -17.97 -1.04 5.15
N GLU A 34 -18.87 -1.79 5.75
CA GLU A 34 -18.59 -3.11 6.28
C GLU A 34 -18.45 -4.17 5.17
N GLU A 35 -17.92 -5.34 5.52
CA GLU A 35 -17.44 -6.35 4.58
C GLU A 35 -18.46 -6.71 3.50
N GLU A 36 -19.73 -6.94 3.84
CA GLU A 36 -20.72 -7.45 2.89
C GLU A 36 -20.97 -6.47 1.74
N GLU A 37 -21.20 -5.21 2.07
CA GLU A 37 -21.37 -4.15 1.07
C GLU A 37 -20.07 -3.83 0.33
N ALA A 38 -18.93 -3.84 1.04
CA ALA A 38 -17.63 -3.62 0.44
C ALA A 38 -17.28 -4.67 -0.64
N LEU A 39 -17.61 -5.93 -0.40
CA LEU A 39 -17.43 -7.01 -1.37
C LEU A 39 -18.25 -6.78 -2.65
N GLU A 40 -19.50 -6.31 -2.53
CA GLU A 40 -20.33 -5.97 -3.69
C GLU A 40 -19.77 -4.78 -4.48
N LEU A 41 -19.27 -3.75 -3.79
CA LEU A 41 -18.64 -2.60 -4.42
C LEU A 41 -17.37 -2.97 -5.18
N ILE A 42 -16.51 -3.82 -4.60
CA ILE A 42 -15.31 -4.33 -5.28
C ILE A 42 -15.69 -5.11 -6.53
N HIS A 43 -16.70 -5.98 -6.44
CA HIS A 43 -17.16 -6.76 -7.58
C HIS A 43 -17.72 -5.87 -8.70
N HIS A 44 -18.54 -4.87 -8.34
CA HIS A 44 -19.05 -3.89 -9.29
C HIS A 44 -17.92 -3.10 -9.97
N ALA A 45 -16.92 -2.65 -9.20
CA ALA A 45 -15.75 -1.97 -9.75
C ALA A 45 -15.00 -2.85 -10.75
N TYR A 46 -14.76 -4.12 -10.41
CA TYR A 46 -14.14 -5.08 -11.30
C TYR A 46 -14.93 -5.28 -12.60
N GLN A 47 -16.25 -5.47 -12.52
CA GLN A 47 -17.12 -5.60 -13.68
C GLN A 47 -17.13 -4.34 -14.56
N SER A 48 -16.92 -3.17 -13.96
CA SER A 48 -16.79 -1.88 -14.66
C SER A 48 -15.39 -1.68 -15.29
N GLY A 49 -14.49 -2.65 -15.16
CA GLY A 49 -13.14 -2.63 -15.71
C GLY A 49 -12.11 -1.92 -14.81
N ILE A 50 -12.45 -1.57 -13.55
CA ILE A 50 -11.48 -1.06 -12.58
C ILE A 50 -10.68 -2.26 -12.04
N ASN A 51 -9.51 -2.48 -12.63
CA ASN A 51 -8.65 -3.62 -12.28
C ASN A 51 -7.64 -3.30 -11.17
N THR A 52 -7.53 -2.05 -10.73
CA THR A 52 -6.52 -1.63 -9.77
C THR A 52 -7.20 -1.20 -8.48
N TRP A 53 -6.79 -1.82 -7.34
CA TRP A 53 -7.35 -1.61 -6.03
C TRP A 53 -6.25 -1.21 -5.06
N ASP A 54 -6.46 -0.09 -4.35
CA ASP A 54 -5.50 0.52 -3.44
C ASP A 54 -5.95 0.37 -1.99
N THR A 55 -5.22 -0.43 -1.22
CA THR A 55 -5.42 -0.64 0.21
C THR A 55 -4.17 -0.25 1.01
N ALA A 56 -4.12 -0.58 2.29
CA ALA A 56 -2.95 -0.49 3.17
C ALA A 56 -3.11 -1.44 4.35
N ASP A 57 -1.99 -1.80 4.97
CA ASP A 57 -1.95 -2.62 6.18
C ASP A 57 -2.73 -2.00 7.36
N VAL A 58 -2.65 -0.68 7.53
CA VAL A 58 -3.30 0.04 8.62
C VAL A 58 -4.81 0.26 8.42
N TYR A 59 -5.34 0.13 7.21
CA TYR A 59 -6.75 0.41 6.96
C TYR A 59 -7.64 -0.60 7.68
N SER A 60 -8.37 -0.09 8.66
CA SER A 60 -9.16 -0.91 9.60
C SER A 60 -8.35 -2.05 10.22
N ASN A 61 -7.09 -1.75 10.60
CA ASN A 61 -6.15 -2.69 11.19
C ASN A 61 -6.02 -4.00 10.41
N GLY A 62 -5.91 -3.89 9.07
CA GLY A 62 -5.75 -5.01 8.15
C GLY A 62 -7.04 -5.57 7.57
N GLN A 63 -8.21 -5.21 8.09
CA GLN A 63 -9.49 -5.74 7.57
C GLN A 63 -9.74 -5.34 6.11
N SER A 64 -9.28 -4.15 5.68
CA SER A 64 -9.37 -3.74 4.28
C SER A 64 -8.63 -4.73 3.35
N GLU A 65 -7.45 -5.17 3.73
CA GLU A 65 -6.71 -6.19 2.96
C GLU A 65 -7.42 -7.55 2.97
N GLU A 66 -7.99 -7.96 4.11
CA GLU A 66 -8.78 -9.20 4.20
C GLU A 66 -10.01 -9.16 3.28
N ILE A 67 -10.72 -8.04 3.25
CA ILE A 67 -11.89 -7.84 2.38
C ILE A 67 -11.49 -7.95 0.91
N VAL A 68 -10.37 -7.32 0.51
CA VAL A 68 -9.81 -7.43 -0.85
C VAL A 68 -9.49 -8.89 -1.19
N GLY A 69 -8.85 -9.61 -0.28
CA GLY A 69 -8.53 -11.04 -0.46
C GLY A 69 -9.80 -11.91 -0.55
N LYS A 70 -10.81 -11.62 0.27
CA LYS A 70 -12.11 -12.31 0.23
C LYS A 70 -12.87 -12.04 -1.08
N ALA A 71 -12.79 -10.82 -1.62
CA ALA A 71 -13.42 -10.48 -2.89
C ALA A 71 -12.88 -11.33 -4.05
N LEU A 72 -11.56 -11.52 -4.12
CA LEU A 72 -10.94 -12.39 -5.13
C LEU A 72 -11.52 -13.80 -5.08
N LYS A 73 -11.64 -14.36 -3.88
CA LYS A 73 -12.14 -15.72 -3.67
C LYS A 73 -13.63 -15.85 -3.93
N LYS A 74 -14.44 -14.93 -3.35
CA LYS A 74 -15.92 -14.98 -3.43
C LYS A 74 -16.42 -14.89 -4.86
N TYR A 75 -15.78 -14.03 -5.68
CA TYR A 75 -16.21 -13.80 -7.06
C TYR A 75 -15.36 -14.51 -8.11
N ASN A 76 -14.46 -15.41 -7.69
CA ASN A 76 -13.56 -16.16 -8.57
C ASN A 76 -12.80 -15.24 -9.55
N ILE A 77 -12.32 -14.09 -9.05
CA ILE A 77 -11.58 -13.13 -9.87
C ILE A 77 -10.15 -13.64 -10.08
N PRO A 78 -9.74 -13.89 -11.35
CA PRO A 78 -8.39 -14.36 -11.62
C PRO A 78 -7.35 -13.32 -11.13
N ARG A 79 -6.38 -13.78 -10.33
CA ARG A 79 -5.40 -12.91 -9.67
C ARG A 79 -4.60 -12.07 -10.67
N GLU A 80 -4.26 -12.64 -11.81
CA GLU A 80 -3.49 -11.99 -12.87
C GLU A 80 -4.26 -10.88 -13.59
N ARG A 81 -5.56 -10.75 -13.38
CA ARG A 81 -6.40 -9.70 -14.00
C ARG A 81 -6.52 -8.44 -13.14
N VAL A 82 -6.01 -8.45 -11.93
CA VAL A 82 -6.09 -7.32 -11.01
C VAL A 82 -4.71 -6.89 -10.54
N VAL A 83 -4.60 -5.61 -10.23
CA VAL A 83 -3.43 -4.97 -9.63
C VAL A 83 -3.80 -4.57 -8.21
N ILE A 84 -3.15 -5.17 -7.21
CA ILE A 84 -3.34 -4.86 -5.80
C ILE A 84 -2.18 -4.00 -5.32
N MET A 85 -2.52 -2.81 -4.84
CA MET A 85 -1.59 -1.89 -4.22
C MET A 85 -1.83 -1.91 -2.70
N SER A 86 -0.77 -2.07 -1.91
CA SER A 86 -0.85 -1.94 -0.45
C SER A 86 0.26 -1.03 0.07
N LYS A 87 0.23 -0.71 1.36
CA LYS A 87 1.16 0.27 1.95
C LYS A 87 1.66 -0.22 3.30
N VAL A 88 2.86 0.23 3.68
CA VAL A 88 3.49 -0.05 4.97
C VAL A 88 4.06 1.24 5.57
N PHE A 89 3.83 1.46 6.84
CA PHE A 89 4.45 2.48 7.69
C PHE A 89 3.83 2.48 9.08
N PHE A 90 2.48 2.63 9.18
CA PHE A 90 1.76 2.73 10.44
C PHE A 90 1.69 1.39 11.16
N ALA A 91 1.54 1.45 12.48
CA ALA A 91 1.29 0.25 13.25
C ALA A 91 -0.10 -0.32 12.94
N VAL A 92 -0.20 -1.63 12.87
CA VAL A 92 -1.48 -2.35 12.82
C VAL A 92 -1.84 -2.78 14.23
N GLY A 93 -2.98 -2.33 14.75
CA GLY A 93 -3.48 -2.68 16.09
C GLY A 93 -4.02 -4.11 16.15
N ASP A 94 -4.10 -4.63 17.36
CA ASP A 94 -4.65 -5.96 17.61
C ASP A 94 -6.17 -5.89 17.93
N ASP A 95 -6.72 -4.68 18.03
CA ASP A 95 -8.14 -4.36 18.21
C ASP A 95 -8.65 -3.45 17.09
N ASN A 96 -9.87 -2.95 17.22
CA ASN A 96 -10.48 -2.04 16.24
C ASN A 96 -10.17 -0.55 16.49
N ALA A 97 -9.22 -0.21 17.37
CA ALA A 97 -8.84 1.19 17.60
C ALA A 97 -7.90 1.70 16.50
N PRO A 98 -8.11 2.95 16.01
CA PRO A 98 -7.18 3.54 15.04
C PRO A 98 -5.79 3.77 15.64
N THR A 99 -4.76 3.41 14.90
CA THR A 99 -3.34 3.48 15.35
C THR A 99 -2.53 4.60 14.70
N PHE A 100 -3.16 5.53 14.00
CA PHE A 100 -2.46 6.63 13.28
C PHE A 100 -1.63 7.56 14.19
N SER A 101 -1.96 7.61 15.48
CA SER A 101 -1.24 8.38 16.50
C SER A 101 -0.26 7.54 17.31
N ALA A 102 -0.12 6.25 17.00
CA ALA A 102 0.83 5.38 17.68
C ALA A 102 2.27 5.91 17.51
N THR A 103 3.07 5.75 18.53
CA THR A 103 4.51 6.02 18.52
C THR A 103 5.27 4.70 18.50
N ASN A 104 6.51 4.72 17.97
CA ASN A 104 7.35 3.52 17.92
C ASN A 104 7.92 3.19 19.32
N ASP A 105 7.02 3.00 20.29
CA ASP A 105 7.32 2.75 21.67
C ASP A 105 6.25 1.83 22.32
N GLY A 106 6.50 1.34 23.51
CA GLY A 106 5.58 0.47 24.23
C GLY A 106 5.19 -0.78 23.43
N GLU A 107 3.90 -1.01 23.28
CA GLU A 107 3.35 -2.15 22.52
C GLU A 107 3.62 -2.06 21.01
N PHE A 108 3.87 -0.86 20.48
CA PHE A 108 4.14 -0.63 19.05
C PHE A 108 5.63 -0.54 18.72
N VAL A 109 6.52 -0.79 19.69
CA VAL A 109 7.97 -0.78 19.43
C VAL A 109 8.33 -1.76 18.32
N ASN A 110 9.04 -1.28 17.29
CA ASN A 110 9.35 -2.00 16.05
C ASN A 110 8.14 -2.44 15.20
N ARG A 111 6.94 -1.89 15.45
CA ARG A 111 5.72 -2.14 14.68
C ARG A 111 5.26 -0.90 13.89
N LEU A 112 6.12 0.14 13.81
CA LEU A 112 5.87 1.41 13.13
C LEU A 112 7.15 1.88 12.44
N GLY A 113 7.02 2.65 11.35
CA GLY A 113 8.13 3.18 10.57
C GLY A 113 8.58 2.27 9.44
N LEU A 114 9.82 2.41 9.01
CA LEU A 114 10.36 1.69 7.85
C LEU A 114 11.66 0.94 8.19
N SER A 115 11.85 0.55 9.46
CA SER A 115 12.95 -0.35 9.79
C SER A 115 12.82 -1.65 8.98
N ARG A 116 13.96 -2.27 8.68
CA ARG A 116 13.98 -3.56 7.98
C ARG A 116 13.10 -4.60 8.67
N LYS A 117 13.13 -4.64 10.00
CA LYS A 117 12.29 -5.56 10.77
C LYS A 117 10.82 -5.32 10.49
N HIS A 118 10.35 -4.07 10.61
CA HIS A 118 8.93 -3.75 10.42
C HIS A 118 8.48 -3.99 8.98
N ILE A 119 9.26 -3.58 7.98
CA ILE A 119 8.92 -3.82 6.57
C ILE A 119 8.71 -5.32 6.30
N ILE A 120 9.63 -6.17 6.74
CA ILE A 120 9.54 -7.62 6.48
C ILE A 120 8.30 -8.21 7.17
N ASP A 121 8.11 -7.92 8.46
CA ASP A 121 7.00 -8.48 9.25
C ASP A 121 5.63 -7.99 8.73
N ALA A 122 5.52 -6.69 8.44
CA ALA A 122 4.28 -6.08 7.93
C ALA A 122 3.89 -6.61 6.54
N VAL A 123 4.86 -6.74 5.62
CA VAL A 123 4.60 -7.25 4.27
C VAL A 123 4.21 -8.73 4.30
N GLU A 124 4.85 -9.54 5.14
CA GLU A 124 4.44 -10.93 5.33
C GLU A 124 3.00 -11.03 5.85
N ALA A 125 2.64 -10.19 6.83
CA ALA A 125 1.29 -10.13 7.37
C ALA A 125 0.28 -9.67 6.30
N SER A 126 0.59 -8.65 5.50
CA SER A 126 -0.25 -8.18 4.39
C SER A 126 -0.51 -9.26 3.34
N VAL A 127 0.53 -9.98 2.94
CA VAL A 127 0.40 -11.13 2.01
C VAL A 127 -0.52 -12.22 2.59
N LYS A 128 -0.45 -12.47 3.89
CA LYS A 128 -1.34 -13.43 4.57
C LYS A 128 -2.79 -12.94 4.57
N ARG A 129 -3.06 -11.66 4.91
CA ARG A 129 -4.41 -11.08 4.90
C ARG A 129 -5.02 -11.07 3.50
N LEU A 130 -4.26 -10.64 2.50
CA LEU A 130 -4.68 -10.67 1.09
C LEU A 130 -4.84 -12.09 0.54
N GLY A 131 -4.12 -13.07 1.10
CA GLY A 131 -4.05 -14.44 0.59
C GLY A 131 -3.33 -14.54 -0.77
N THR A 132 -2.56 -13.53 -1.15
CA THR A 132 -1.84 -13.41 -2.43
C THR A 132 -0.72 -12.39 -2.34
N TYR A 133 0.14 -12.34 -3.38
CA TYR A 133 1.19 -11.32 -3.50
C TYR A 133 0.63 -9.90 -3.72
N ILE A 134 1.44 -8.89 -3.45
CA ILE A 134 1.15 -7.48 -3.70
C ILE A 134 1.76 -7.07 -5.05
N ASP A 135 1.01 -6.40 -5.92
CA ASP A 135 1.60 -5.88 -7.17
C ASP A 135 2.47 -4.65 -6.92
N VAL A 136 1.99 -3.69 -6.14
CA VAL A 136 2.76 -2.49 -5.80
C VAL A 136 2.70 -2.26 -4.30
N LEU A 137 3.83 -2.42 -3.62
CA LEU A 137 3.98 -2.03 -2.22
C LEU A 137 4.46 -0.58 -2.15
N GLN A 138 3.72 0.26 -1.46
CA GLN A 138 4.07 1.66 -1.26
C GLN A 138 4.55 1.91 0.17
N ILE A 139 5.62 2.69 0.35
CA ILE A 139 5.84 3.28 1.65
C ILE A 139 4.79 4.37 1.88
N HIS A 140 4.00 4.24 2.96
CA HIS A 140 2.85 5.12 3.23
C HIS A 140 3.28 6.53 3.61
N ARG A 141 4.41 6.64 4.28
CA ARG A 141 5.12 7.87 4.70
C ARG A 141 6.62 7.63 4.64
N LEU A 142 7.40 8.69 4.58
CA LEU A 142 8.85 8.58 4.77
C LEU A 142 9.15 8.49 6.27
N ASP A 143 9.98 7.51 6.62
CA ASP A 143 10.59 7.41 7.93
C ASP A 143 11.90 8.22 7.95
N HIS A 144 11.96 9.23 8.80
CA HIS A 144 13.12 10.12 8.91
C HIS A 144 14.19 9.58 9.85
N GLU A 145 13.86 8.59 10.67
CA GLU A 145 14.76 8.01 11.66
C GLU A 145 15.49 6.77 11.13
N THR A 146 14.92 6.12 10.12
CA THR A 146 15.54 4.93 9.50
C THR A 146 16.45 5.34 8.34
N PRO A 147 17.70 4.81 8.28
CA PRO A 147 18.59 5.05 7.15
C PRO A 147 17.97 4.67 5.81
N LYS A 148 18.13 5.51 4.80
CA LYS A 148 17.54 5.29 3.46
C LYS A 148 18.03 4.01 2.79
N GLU A 149 19.28 3.65 3.04
CA GLU A 149 19.86 2.39 2.57
C GLU A 149 19.18 1.17 3.18
N GLU A 150 18.82 1.23 4.49
CA GLU A 150 18.10 0.16 5.15
C GLU A 150 16.69 0.02 4.57
N ILE A 151 15.98 1.13 4.40
CA ILE A 151 14.64 1.17 3.79
C ILE A 151 14.67 0.53 2.41
N MET A 152 15.53 1.04 1.51
CA MET A 152 15.57 0.57 0.12
C MET A 152 16.06 -0.88 0.01
N ARG A 153 16.99 -1.31 0.89
CA ARG A 153 17.41 -2.71 0.95
C ARG A 153 16.27 -3.63 1.37
N ALA A 154 15.51 -3.24 2.41
CA ALA A 154 14.37 -4.04 2.87
C ALA A 154 13.27 -4.16 1.79
N LEU A 155 12.98 -3.04 1.10
CA LEU A 155 12.04 -3.03 -0.02
C LEU A 155 12.51 -3.90 -1.19
N ASN A 156 13.80 -3.86 -1.52
CA ASN A 156 14.37 -4.78 -2.51
C ASN A 156 14.16 -6.24 -2.09
N ASP A 157 14.45 -6.57 -0.85
CA ASP A 157 14.38 -7.94 -0.37
C ASP A 157 12.95 -8.52 -0.40
N VAL A 158 11.90 -7.73 -0.17
CA VAL A 158 10.51 -8.21 -0.29
C VAL A 158 10.09 -8.45 -1.74
N VAL A 159 10.69 -7.72 -2.69
CA VAL A 159 10.52 -8.01 -4.13
C VAL A 159 11.23 -9.30 -4.50
N GLU A 160 12.49 -9.46 -4.11
CA GLU A 160 13.27 -10.68 -4.37
C GLU A 160 12.64 -11.94 -3.75
N ARG A 161 11.94 -11.81 -2.63
CA ARG A 161 11.14 -12.91 -2.03
C ARG A 161 9.88 -13.26 -2.82
N GLY A 162 9.51 -12.44 -3.81
CA GLY A 162 8.29 -12.62 -4.60
C GLY A 162 6.99 -12.27 -3.86
N TRP A 163 7.06 -11.64 -2.70
CA TRP A 163 5.89 -11.13 -1.98
C TRP A 163 5.31 -9.88 -2.65
N VAL A 164 6.16 -9.11 -3.31
CA VAL A 164 5.85 -7.85 -3.99
C VAL A 164 6.39 -7.89 -5.41
N ARG A 165 5.69 -7.26 -6.37
CA ARG A 165 6.18 -7.16 -7.76
C ARG A 165 6.89 -5.85 -8.04
N TYR A 166 6.37 -4.74 -7.53
CA TYR A 166 6.91 -3.40 -7.72
C TYR A 166 6.83 -2.63 -6.41
N ILE A 167 7.66 -1.62 -6.25
CA ILE A 167 7.61 -0.71 -5.13
C ILE A 167 7.20 0.69 -5.56
N GLY A 168 6.51 1.40 -4.68
CA GLY A 168 6.07 2.79 -4.84
C GLY A 168 6.27 3.58 -3.57
N ALA A 169 6.01 4.87 -3.65
CA ALA A 169 6.10 5.77 -2.52
C ALA A 169 4.81 6.60 -2.36
N SER A 170 4.62 7.21 -1.20
CA SER A 170 3.51 8.09 -0.90
C SER A 170 3.93 9.23 0.03
N SER A 171 3.30 10.39 -0.16
CA SER A 171 3.29 11.50 0.80
C SER A 171 4.67 11.94 1.29
N MET A 172 5.57 12.28 0.37
CA MET A 172 6.88 12.86 0.66
C MET A 172 7.25 13.93 -0.35
N ALA A 173 8.24 14.74 -0.03
CA ALA A 173 8.77 15.74 -0.95
C ALA A 173 9.53 15.09 -2.12
N ALA A 174 9.52 15.72 -3.29
CA ALA A 174 10.16 15.18 -4.50
C ALA A 174 11.67 14.94 -4.30
N TRP A 175 12.37 15.82 -3.58
CA TRP A 175 13.79 15.64 -3.29
C TRP A 175 14.07 14.43 -2.37
N GLN A 176 13.15 14.11 -1.45
CA GLN A 176 13.24 12.91 -0.60
C GLN A 176 13.06 11.65 -1.42
N PHE A 177 12.07 11.64 -2.31
CA PHE A 177 11.85 10.57 -3.28
C PHE A 177 13.10 10.35 -4.15
N GLN A 178 13.67 11.43 -4.69
CA GLN A 178 14.88 11.35 -5.51
C GLN A 178 16.06 10.76 -4.73
N GLN A 179 16.22 11.09 -3.45
CA GLN A 179 17.30 10.52 -2.62
C GLN A 179 17.14 9.00 -2.48
N LEU A 180 15.92 8.51 -2.26
CA LEU A 180 15.66 7.06 -2.18
C LEU A 180 15.90 6.37 -3.53
N GLN A 181 15.48 6.99 -4.65
CA GLN A 181 15.77 6.50 -6.00
C GLN A 181 17.27 6.41 -6.26
N HIS A 182 18.02 7.44 -5.86
CA HIS A 182 19.49 7.44 -6.02
C HIS A 182 20.17 6.32 -5.21
N VAL A 183 19.70 6.08 -3.99
CA VAL A 183 20.19 4.95 -3.17
C VAL A 183 19.94 3.62 -3.88
N ALA A 184 18.73 3.40 -4.40
CA ALA A 184 18.41 2.19 -5.14
C ALA A 184 19.28 2.02 -6.39
N GLU A 185 19.43 3.08 -7.19
CA GLU A 185 20.27 3.09 -8.40
C GLU A 185 21.73 2.75 -8.09
N LYS A 186 22.31 3.39 -7.07
CA LYS A 186 23.70 3.18 -6.64
C LYS A 186 23.99 1.72 -6.28
N HIS A 187 23.01 1.02 -5.73
CA HIS A 187 23.17 -0.37 -5.27
C HIS A 187 22.60 -1.41 -6.25
N GLY A 188 22.01 -1.00 -7.38
CA GLY A 188 21.36 -1.90 -8.32
C GLY A 188 20.09 -2.56 -7.75
N TRP A 189 19.40 -1.88 -6.83
CA TRP A 189 18.14 -2.34 -6.21
C TRP A 189 16.93 -1.88 -7.00
N HIS A 190 15.78 -2.48 -6.72
CA HIS A 190 14.50 -2.05 -7.27
C HIS A 190 14.20 -0.59 -6.93
N GLN A 191 13.72 0.16 -7.92
CA GLN A 191 13.35 1.57 -7.80
C GLN A 191 11.84 1.72 -7.67
N PHE A 192 11.39 2.82 -7.05
CA PHE A 192 9.97 3.17 -7.05
C PHE A 192 9.47 3.45 -8.46
N ILE A 193 8.32 2.90 -8.82
CA ILE A 193 7.67 3.12 -10.11
C ILE A 193 6.55 4.16 -10.05
N SER A 194 6.14 4.57 -8.85
CA SER A 194 5.06 5.52 -8.62
C SER A 194 5.22 6.32 -7.34
N MET A 195 4.54 7.48 -7.32
CA MET A 195 4.34 8.31 -6.14
C MET A 195 2.85 8.62 -6.01
N GLN A 196 2.26 8.35 -4.84
CA GLN A 196 0.86 8.65 -4.52
C GLN A 196 0.77 9.77 -3.50
N ASN A 197 0.33 10.95 -3.93
CA ASN A 197 0.21 12.13 -3.09
C ASN A 197 -1.23 12.65 -3.02
N LEU A 198 -1.53 13.47 -2.00
CA LEU A 198 -2.74 14.27 -1.99
C LEU A 198 -2.71 15.26 -3.16
N TYR A 199 -3.70 15.19 -4.03
CA TYR A 199 -3.81 16.05 -5.20
C TYR A 199 -5.19 16.68 -5.31
N ASN A 200 -5.25 18.00 -5.23
CA ASN A 200 -6.45 18.78 -5.51
C ASN A 200 -6.07 20.23 -5.81
N LEU A 201 -7.03 21.03 -6.26
CA LEU A 201 -6.78 22.43 -6.67
C LEU A 201 -6.43 23.37 -5.52
N LEU A 202 -6.64 23.00 -4.27
CA LEU A 202 -6.40 23.83 -3.09
C LEU A 202 -5.07 23.51 -2.41
N TYR A 203 -4.61 22.27 -2.48
CA TYR A 203 -3.40 21.78 -1.84
C TYR A 203 -2.35 21.41 -2.88
N LEU A 204 -1.45 22.35 -3.17
CA LEU A 204 -0.46 22.23 -4.23
C LEU A 204 0.97 22.02 -3.73
N SER A 205 1.18 21.90 -2.41
CA SER A 205 2.52 21.84 -1.81
C SER A 205 3.36 20.65 -2.29
N LEU A 206 2.73 19.55 -2.71
CA LEU A 206 3.42 18.36 -3.21
C LEU A 206 3.59 18.34 -4.74
N ILE A 207 3.10 19.34 -5.45
CA ILE A 207 3.20 19.44 -6.92
C ILE A 207 4.35 20.37 -7.32
N HIS A 208 4.70 21.33 -6.47
CA HIS A 208 5.67 22.38 -6.75
C HIS A 208 7.05 22.15 -6.11
N ILE A 209 7.38 20.92 -5.76
CA ILE A 209 8.66 20.58 -5.13
C ILE A 209 9.62 20.03 -6.17
#